data_05cd7d513230f0ab7adcb571e8636911
#
_entry.id   05cd7d513230f0ab7adcb571e8636911
#
_cell.length_a   1.000
_cell.length_b   1.000
_cell.length_c   1.000
_cell.angle_alpha   90.00
_cell.angle_beta   90.00
_cell.angle_gamma   90.00
#
_symmetry.space_group_name_H-M   'P 1'
#
loop_
_entity.id
_entity.type
_entity.pdbx_description
1 polymer ?
#
loop_
_entity_poly.entity_id
_entity_poly.type
_entity_poly.pdbx_seq_one_letter_code
_entity_poly.pdbx_strand_id
1 'polypeptide(L)'
;GEAIGDIMARMAEAGATIIGMPCNTAHSPRILDVALERLAATQRKVRFVHIIDAAVAHMCRICPRGSRVGLMGTAATLRTRLYQDALEQAGLVPVILDDEGCSRVQDAISNRDYGIKASSNPVSPTACDILHQAAHDLAKKNVAAILLGCTEIPLALTESCLFNVPV
;
A
#
# COMPACT_ATOMS: atom_id res chain seq x y z
N GLY A 1 2.70 5.71 16.55
CA GLY A 1 1.96 6.95 16.28
C GLY A 1 2.72 8.18 16.76
N GLU A 2 3.14 8.22 18.01
CA GLU A 2 3.73 9.43 18.63
C GLU A 2 4.92 10.00 17.86
N ALA A 3 5.96 9.23 17.59
CA ALA A 3 7.15 9.71 16.89
C ALA A 3 6.83 10.23 15.47
N ILE A 4 5.86 9.62 14.78
CA ILE A 4 5.37 10.11 13.49
C ILE A 4 4.67 11.45 13.67
N GLY A 5 3.80 11.57 14.67
CA GLY A 5 3.11 12.79 14.99
C GLY A 5 4.06 13.94 15.33
N ASP A 6 5.12 13.68 16.09
CA ASP A 6 6.16 14.66 16.42
C ASP A 6 6.91 15.16 15.17
N ILE A 7 7.16 14.27 14.20
CA ILE A 7 7.76 14.65 12.92
C ILE A 7 6.78 15.52 12.12
N MET A 8 5.51 15.11 12.03
CA MET A 8 4.48 15.88 11.32
C MET A 8 4.26 17.25 11.93
N ALA A 9 4.25 17.35 13.26
CA ALA A 9 4.15 18.62 13.99
C ALA A 9 5.32 19.55 13.65
N ARG A 10 6.55 19.05 13.71
CA ARG A 10 7.74 19.83 13.32
C ARG A 10 7.71 20.28 11.86
N MET A 11 7.22 19.45 10.95
CA MET A 11 7.03 19.85 9.54
C MET A 11 6.01 20.97 9.42
N ALA A 12 4.90 20.90 10.14
CA ALA A 12 3.86 21.94 10.16
C ALA A 12 4.40 23.26 10.74
N GLU A 13 5.17 23.20 11.81
CA GLU A 13 5.83 24.37 12.43
C GLU A 13 6.86 24.99 11.48
N ALA A 14 7.55 24.18 10.68
CA ALA A 14 8.47 24.64 9.63
C ALA A 14 7.76 25.20 8.39
N GLY A 15 6.41 25.20 8.36
CA GLY A 15 5.63 25.82 7.29
C GLY A 15 5.08 24.84 6.25
N ALA A 16 5.12 23.54 6.47
CA ALA A 16 4.49 22.59 5.58
C ALA A 16 2.97 22.78 5.57
N THR A 17 2.38 22.93 4.39
CA THR A 17 0.93 23.06 4.18
C THR A 17 0.28 21.75 3.68
N ILE A 18 1.10 20.80 3.22
CA ILE A 18 0.69 19.47 2.77
C ILE A 18 1.68 18.47 3.34
N ILE A 19 1.17 17.41 3.96
CA ILE A 19 1.97 16.29 4.46
C ILE A 19 1.39 14.99 3.90
N GLY A 20 2.24 14.12 3.36
CA GLY A 20 1.92 12.75 2.99
C GLY A 20 2.86 11.79 3.69
N MET A 21 2.38 10.57 3.93
CA MET A 21 3.17 9.51 4.57
C MET A 21 3.25 8.29 3.64
N PRO A 22 4.41 8.02 3.02
CA PRO A 22 4.57 6.91 2.08
C PRO A 22 4.82 5.58 2.82
N CYS A 23 3.88 5.17 3.65
CA CYS A 23 3.92 3.90 4.37
C CYS A 23 2.49 3.39 4.61
N ASN A 24 2.08 2.37 3.88
CA ASN A 24 0.72 1.84 3.96
C ASN A 24 0.34 1.37 5.37
N THR A 25 1.19 0.56 6.00
CA THR A 25 0.92 0.03 7.36
C THR A 25 0.76 1.12 8.41
N ALA A 26 1.46 2.25 8.26
CA ALA A 26 1.38 3.36 9.21
C ALA A 26 0.04 4.13 9.13
N HIS A 27 -0.79 3.86 8.12
CA HIS A 27 -2.15 4.37 8.03
C HIS A 27 -3.17 3.53 8.83
N SER A 28 -2.72 2.50 9.56
CA SER A 28 -3.62 1.82 10.50
C SER A 28 -4.10 2.80 11.57
N PRO A 29 -5.38 2.79 11.97
CA PRO A 29 -5.95 3.74 12.93
C PRO A 29 -5.13 3.86 14.21
N ARG A 30 -4.64 2.73 14.76
CA ARG A 30 -3.79 2.71 15.96
C ARG A 30 -2.51 3.55 15.85
N ILE A 31 -2.04 3.83 14.64
CA ILE A 31 -0.81 4.61 14.41
C ILE A 31 -1.19 6.01 13.92
N LEU A 32 -2.06 6.08 12.91
CA LEU A 32 -2.39 7.33 12.24
C LEU A 32 -3.17 8.28 13.13
N ASP A 33 -4.16 7.80 13.89
CA ASP A 33 -4.99 8.67 14.74
C ASP A 33 -4.13 9.42 15.75
N VAL A 34 -3.21 8.72 16.43
CA VAL A 34 -2.25 9.34 17.36
C VAL A 34 -1.37 10.39 16.68
N ALA A 35 -0.93 10.12 15.44
CA ALA A 35 -0.10 11.05 14.69
C ALA A 35 -0.89 12.30 14.27
N LEU A 36 -2.13 12.14 13.83
CA LEU A 36 -3.01 13.24 13.45
C LEU A 36 -3.44 14.10 14.65
N GLU A 37 -3.68 13.50 15.81
CA GLU A 37 -3.95 14.24 17.06
C GLU A 37 -2.78 15.17 17.41
N ARG A 38 -1.55 14.69 17.33
CA ARG A 38 -0.35 15.52 17.56
C ARG A 38 -0.19 16.62 16.52
N LEU A 39 -0.46 16.33 15.25
CA LEU A 39 -0.46 17.33 14.20
C LEU A 39 -1.52 18.41 14.46
N ALA A 40 -2.74 18.02 14.84
CA ALA A 40 -3.84 18.94 15.13
C ALA A 40 -3.51 19.86 16.33
N ALA A 41 -2.78 19.36 17.32
CA ALA A 41 -2.37 20.15 18.48
C ALA A 41 -1.49 21.36 18.11
N THR A 42 -0.83 21.37 16.96
CA THR A 42 -0.05 22.52 16.45
C THR A 42 -0.93 23.70 16.02
N GLN A 43 -2.23 23.48 15.83
CA GLN A 43 -3.19 24.45 15.29
C GLN A 43 -2.78 25.02 13.89
N ARG A 44 -1.84 24.36 13.20
CA ARG A 44 -1.42 24.73 11.85
C ARG A 44 -2.40 24.18 10.82
N LYS A 45 -2.67 24.95 9.79
CA LYS A 45 -3.53 24.50 8.67
C LYS A 45 -2.69 23.63 7.72
N VAL A 46 -2.76 22.31 7.91
CA VAL A 46 -2.07 21.32 7.09
C VAL A 46 -3.08 20.37 6.48
N ARG A 47 -2.95 20.09 5.17
CA ARG A 47 -3.68 19.02 4.50
C ARG A 47 -2.86 17.73 4.58
N PHE A 48 -3.39 16.73 5.28
CA PHE A 48 -2.82 15.38 5.23
C PHE A 48 -3.31 14.64 3.99
N VAL A 49 -2.41 14.00 3.24
CA VAL A 49 -2.73 13.14 2.09
C VAL A 49 -2.67 11.69 2.54
N HIS A 50 -3.84 11.07 2.60
CA HIS A 50 -4.00 9.68 3.02
C HIS A 50 -3.74 8.75 1.83
N ILE A 51 -2.71 7.90 1.89
CA ILE A 51 -2.28 7.08 0.75
C ILE A 51 -3.35 6.06 0.33
N ILE A 52 -4.08 5.49 1.29
CA ILE A 52 -5.14 4.51 1.01
C ILE A 52 -6.26 5.16 0.21
N ASP A 53 -6.73 6.34 0.66
CA ASP A 53 -7.81 7.08 -0.01
C ASP A 53 -7.39 7.50 -1.42
N ALA A 54 -6.15 7.96 -1.58
CA ALA A 54 -5.61 8.35 -2.89
C ALA A 54 -5.54 7.15 -3.85
N ALA A 55 -5.09 6.00 -3.36
CA ALA A 55 -5.01 4.78 -4.17
C ALA A 55 -6.40 4.25 -4.54
N VAL A 56 -7.33 4.19 -3.59
CA VAL A 56 -8.72 3.75 -3.85
C VAL A 56 -9.44 4.71 -4.80
N ALA A 57 -9.25 6.02 -4.64
CA ALA A 57 -9.79 7.00 -5.59
C ALA A 57 -9.20 6.81 -7.00
N HIS A 58 -7.94 6.37 -7.13
CA HIS A 58 -7.37 6.00 -8.42
C HIS A 58 -8.04 4.74 -8.99
N MET A 59 -8.20 3.69 -8.19
CA MET A 59 -8.90 2.47 -8.62
C MET A 59 -10.32 2.76 -9.12
N CYS A 60 -11.07 3.65 -8.44
CA CYS A 60 -12.40 4.06 -8.89
C CYS A 60 -12.42 4.80 -10.23
N ARG A 61 -11.30 5.41 -10.65
CA ARG A 61 -11.20 6.06 -11.97
C ARG A 61 -10.98 5.06 -13.09
N ILE A 62 -10.26 3.96 -12.82
CA ILE A 62 -9.87 2.98 -13.85
C ILE A 62 -10.72 1.72 -13.84
N CYS A 63 -11.46 1.47 -12.76
CA CYS A 63 -12.29 0.28 -12.59
C CYS A 63 -13.77 0.66 -12.41
N PRO A 64 -14.69 0.13 -13.19
CA PRO A 64 -16.13 0.26 -12.94
C PRO A 64 -16.52 -0.27 -11.56
N ARG A 65 -17.61 0.28 -10.99
CA ARG A 65 -18.18 -0.22 -9.73
C ARG A 65 -18.50 -1.72 -9.83
N GLY A 66 -18.20 -2.47 -8.79
CA GLY A 66 -18.33 -3.93 -8.75
C GLY A 66 -17.12 -4.69 -9.29
N SER A 67 -16.12 -3.99 -9.85
CA SER A 67 -14.90 -4.63 -10.35
C SER A 67 -14.11 -5.30 -9.23
N ARG A 68 -13.48 -6.42 -9.57
CA ARG A 68 -12.55 -7.14 -8.69
C ARG A 68 -11.17 -6.49 -8.78
N VAL A 69 -10.60 -6.10 -7.64
CA VAL A 69 -9.27 -5.48 -7.55
C VAL A 69 -8.35 -6.42 -6.77
N GLY A 70 -7.30 -6.89 -7.43
CA GLY A 70 -6.23 -7.67 -6.81
C GLY A 70 -5.45 -6.80 -5.84
N LEU A 71 -5.10 -7.33 -4.68
CA LEU A 71 -4.36 -6.59 -3.66
C LEU A 71 -3.11 -7.37 -3.26
N MET A 72 -1.95 -6.72 -3.41
CA MET A 72 -0.66 -7.19 -2.91
C MET A 72 -0.18 -6.26 -1.80
N GLY A 73 0.26 -6.81 -0.68
CA GLY A 73 0.74 -6.00 0.44
C GLY A 73 1.40 -6.80 1.53
N THR A 74 1.91 -6.12 2.56
CA THR A 74 2.47 -6.80 3.73
C THR A 74 1.37 -7.54 4.50
N ALA A 75 1.75 -8.58 5.23
CA ALA A 75 0.84 -9.29 6.12
C ALA A 75 0.15 -8.35 7.13
N ALA A 76 0.84 -7.31 7.59
CA ALA A 76 0.24 -6.32 8.49
C ALA A 76 -0.85 -5.49 7.78
N THR A 77 -0.60 -5.01 6.57
CA THR A 77 -1.59 -4.25 5.77
C THR A 77 -2.83 -5.10 5.47
N LEU A 78 -2.64 -6.38 5.11
CA LEU A 78 -3.74 -7.28 4.81
C LEU A 78 -4.56 -7.65 6.06
N ARG A 79 -3.90 -7.94 7.19
CA ARG A 79 -4.59 -8.26 8.46
C ARG A 79 -5.40 -7.09 9.02
N THR A 80 -4.94 -5.87 8.85
CA THR A 80 -5.66 -4.67 9.29
C THR A 80 -6.77 -4.27 8.33
N ARG A 81 -6.95 -4.96 7.22
CA ARG A 81 -7.98 -4.73 6.19
C ARG A 81 -8.01 -3.30 5.63
N LEU A 82 -6.93 -2.53 5.74
CA LEU A 82 -6.88 -1.12 5.34
C LEU A 82 -7.41 -0.87 3.92
N TYR A 83 -6.94 -1.65 2.96
CA TYR A 83 -7.39 -1.53 1.57
C TYR A 83 -8.69 -2.28 1.30
N GLN A 84 -8.90 -3.44 1.93
CA GLN A 84 -10.12 -4.23 1.72
C GLN A 84 -11.35 -3.41 2.09
N ASP A 85 -11.36 -2.83 3.29
CA ASP A 85 -12.49 -2.05 3.79
C ASP A 85 -12.71 -0.79 2.94
N ALA A 86 -11.64 -0.10 2.54
CA ALA A 86 -11.73 1.09 1.71
C ALA A 86 -12.23 0.78 0.28
N LEU A 87 -11.78 -0.32 -0.33
CA LEU A 87 -12.26 -0.78 -1.63
C LEU A 87 -13.74 -1.19 -1.57
N GLU A 88 -14.13 -1.95 -0.54
CA GLU A 88 -15.53 -2.37 -0.32
C GLU A 88 -16.46 -1.16 -0.15
N GLN A 89 -16.05 -0.16 0.65
CA GLN A 89 -16.81 1.10 0.81
C GLN A 89 -16.94 1.87 -0.50
N ALA A 90 -15.94 1.81 -1.36
CA ALA A 90 -15.96 2.41 -2.69
C ALA A 90 -16.78 1.60 -3.71
N GLY A 91 -17.28 0.42 -3.33
CA GLY A 91 -18.06 -0.47 -4.19
C GLY A 91 -17.22 -1.31 -5.13
N LEU A 92 -15.97 -1.53 -4.80
CA LEU A 92 -15.06 -2.47 -5.47
C LEU A 92 -14.93 -3.75 -4.65
N VAL A 93 -14.49 -4.84 -5.28
CA VAL A 93 -14.37 -6.15 -4.63
C VAL A 93 -12.88 -6.48 -4.46
N PRO A 94 -12.32 -6.42 -3.24
CA PRO A 94 -10.93 -6.79 -3.01
C PRO A 94 -10.72 -8.29 -3.20
N VAL A 95 -9.64 -8.64 -3.87
CA VAL A 95 -9.20 -10.02 -4.11
C VAL A 95 -7.78 -10.16 -3.61
N ILE A 96 -7.57 -11.08 -2.68
CA ILE A 96 -6.23 -11.44 -2.17
C ILE A 96 -5.80 -12.83 -2.63
N LEU A 97 -4.53 -13.11 -2.50
CA LEU A 97 -3.98 -14.44 -2.63
C LEU A 97 -4.41 -15.32 -1.44
N ASP A 98 -4.18 -16.60 -1.55
CA ASP A 98 -4.27 -17.51 -0.40
C ASP A 98 -3.14 -17.23 0.62
N ASP A 99 -3.16 -17.92 1.74
CA ASP A 99 -2.21 -17.70 2.83
C ASP A 99 -0.77 -17.96 2.38
N GLU A 100 -0.53 -18.95 1.53
CA GLU A 100 0.80 -19.25 0.98
C GLU A 100 1.26 -18.13 0.05
N GLY A 101 0.41 -17.67 -0.85
CA GLY A 101 0.71 -16.55 -1.75
C GLY A 101 0.97 -15.26 -0.97
N CYS A 102 0.18 -14.97 0.05
CA CYS A 102 0.39 -13.82 0.92
C CYS A 102 1.72 -13.92 1.69
N SER A 103 2.08 -15.12 2.17
CA SER A 103 3.36 -15.37 2.84
C SER A 103 4.54 -15.14 1.90
N ARG A 104 4.47 -15.63 0.66
CA ARG A 104 5.52 -15.41 -0.35
C ARG A 104 5.69 -13.92 -0.67
N VAL A 105 4.59 -13.15 -0.81
CA VAL A 105 4.68 -11.69 -0.99
C VAL A 105 5.33 -11.02 0.21
N GLN A 106 4.98 -11.43 1.43
CA GLN A 106 5.61 -10.93 2.64
C GLN A 106 7.13 -11.22 2.65
N ASP A 107 7.54 -12.42 2.25
CA ASP A 107 8.96 -12.79 2.17
C ASP A 107 9.69 -11.99 1.08
N ALA A 108 9.10 -11.81 -0.10
CA ALA A 108 9.68 -10.97 -1.14
C ALA A 108 9.92 -9.53 -0.68
N ILE A 109 9.10 -9.02 0.24
CA ILE A 109 9.28 -7.69 0.83
C ILE A 109 10.35 -7.69 1.92
N SER A 110 10.35 -8.65 2.85
CA SER A 110 11.02 -8.55 4.15
C SER A 110 12.04 -9.64 4.48
N ASN A 111 12.26 -10.62 3.60
CA ASN A 111 13.28 -11.62 3.81
C ASN A 111 14.66 -10.96 3.94
N ARG A 112 15.48 -11.46 4.88
CA ARG A 112 16.79 -10.85 5.21
C ARG A 112 17.86 -11.07 4.13
N ASP A 113 17.72 -12.10 3.32
CA ASP A 113 18.71 -12.49 2.32
C ASP A 113 18.39 -11.94 0.93
N TYR A 114 17.11 -11.92 0.54
CA TYR A 114 16.69 -11.55 -0.81
C TYR A 114 15.53 -10.56 -0.88
N GLY A 115 14.90 -10.21 0.25
CA GLY A 115 13.76 -9.30 0.25
C GLY A 115 14.13 -7.88 -0.17
N ILE A 116 13.16 -7.15 -0.70
CA ILE A 116 13.38 -5.76 -1.17
C ILE A 116 13.95 -4.87 -0.07
N LYS A 117 13.53 -5.06 1.18
CA LYS A 117 14.05 -4.29 2.32
C LYS A 117 15.51 -4.61 2.64
N ALA A 118 16.01 -5.77 2.27
CA ALA A 118 17.42 -6.12 2.42
C ALA A 118 18.26 -5.59 1.25
N SER A 119 17.72 -5.61 0.02
CA SER A 119 18.38 -5.12 -1.18
C SER A 119 17.34 -4.49 -2.12
N SER A 120 17.31 -3.17 -2.16
CA SER A 120 16.34 -2.40 -2.95
C SER A 120 16.91 -1.87 -4.28
N ASN A 121 18.25 -1.87 -4.46
CA ASN A 121 18.90 -1.41 -5.68
C ASN A 121 20.27 -2.10 -5.89
N PRO A 122 20.35 -3.10 -6.77
CA PRO A 122 19.22 -3.71 -7.47
C PRO A 122 18.36 -4.57 -6.55
N VAL A 123 17.07 -4.69 -6.87
CA VAL A 123 16.19 -5.68 -6.23
C VAL A 123 16.64 -7.09 -6.63
N SER A 124 16.60 -8.04 -5.71
CA SER A 124 17.01 -9.41 -6.01
C SER A 124 16.09 -10.06 -7.05
N PRO A 125 16.64 -10.87 -7.98
CA PRO A 125 15.84 -11.62 -8.93
C PRO A 125 14.77 -12.48 -8.24
N THR A 126 15.13 -13.12 -7.12
CA THR A 126 14.18 -13.96 -6.35
C THR A 126 12.95 -13.17 -5.88
N ALA A 127 13.14 -11.95 -5.36
CA ALA A 127 12.01 -11.11 -4.95
C ALA A 127 11.17 -10.69 -6.16
N CYS A 128 11.80 -10.33 -7.28
CA CYS A 128 11.10 -10.00 -8.52
C CYS A 128 10.25 -11.19 -9.02
N ASP A 129 10.83 -12.39 -9.09
CA ASP A 129 10.14 -13.59 -9.58
C ASP A 129 8.92 -13.94 -8.71
N ILE A 130 9.06 -13.87 -7.38
CA ILE A 130 7.96 -14.11 -6.44
C ILE A 130 6.83 -13.10 -6.67
N LEU A 131 7.14 -11.82 -6.83
CA LEU A 131 6.11 -10.79 -7.00
C LEU A 131 5.44 -10.86 -8.38
N HIS A 132 6.18 -11.19 -9.45
CA HIS A 132 5.60 -11.45 -10.75
C HIS A 132 4.65 -12.67 -10.72
N GLN A 133 5.06 -13.75 -10.04
CA GLN A 133 4.19 -14.91 -9.86
C GLN A 133 2.92 -14.56 -9.07
N ALA A 134 3.04 -13.77 -8.02
CA ALA A 134 1.91 -13.29 -7.23
C ALA A 134 0.94 -12.44 -8.08
N ALA A 135 1.45 -11.54 -8.93
CA ALA A 135 0.65 -10.77 -9.87
C ALA A 135 -0.06 -11.66 -10.89
N HIS A 136 0.63 -12.68 -11.43
CA HIS A 136 0.04 -13.65 -12.34
C HIS A 136 -1.10 -14.44 -11.68
N ASP A 137 -0.92 -14.87 -10.42
CA ASP A 137 -1.94 -15.63 -9.71
C ASP A 137 -3.17 -14.76 -9.36
N LEU A 138 -2.99 -13.46 -9.13
CA LEU A 138 -4.10 -12.51 -9.04
C LEU A 138 -4.79 -12.30 -10.39
N ALA A 139 -4.04 -12.17 -11.48
CA ALA A 139 -4.61 -12.02 -12.82
C ALA A 139 -5.52 -13.20 -13.21
N LYS A 140 -5.13 -14.44 -12.86
CA LYS A 140 -5.97 -15.64 -13.03
C LYS A 140 -7.29 -15.60 -12.26
N LYS A 141 -7.40 -14.75 -11.23
CA LYS A 141 -8.64 -14.56 -10.48
C LYS A 141 -9.60 -13.57 -11.16
N ASN A 142 -9.36 -13.18 -12.42
CA ASN A 142 -10.18 -12.23 -13.18
C ASN A 142 -10.34 -10.89 -12.45
N VAL A 143 -9.24 -10.27 -12.04
CA VAL A 143 -9.22 -8.93 -11.49
C VAL A 143 -9.11 -7.89 -12.60
N ALA A 144 -9.73 -6.73 -12.41
CA ALA A 144 -9.71 -5.61 -13.37
C ALA A 144 -8.44 -4.74 -13.20
N ALA A 145 -7.83 -4.75 -12.02
CA ALA A 145 -6.57 -4.09 -11.72
C ALA A 145 -5.89 -4.77 -10.53
N ILE A 146 -4.58 -4.53 -10.35
CA ILE A 146 -3.82 -4.95 -9.17
C ILE A 146 -3.34 -3.71 -8.43
N LEU A 147 -3.67 -3.60 -7.14
CA LEU A 147 -3.23 -2.53 -6.26
C LEU A 147 -2.02 -3.00 -5.45
N LEU A 148 -0.91 -2.25 -5.55
CA LEU A 148 0.30 -2.51 -4.80
C LEU A 148 0.25 -1.79 -3.44
N GLY A 149 -0.22 -2.51 -2.41
CA GLY A 149 -0.44 -2.01 -1.05
C GLY A 149 0.82 -2.01 -0.18
N CYS A 150 2.00 -1.91 -0.77
CA CYS A 150 3.29 -1.72 -0.10
C CYS A 150 4.21 -0.91 -1.00
N THR A 151 4.85 0.10 -0.46
CA THR A 151 5.70 1.04 -1.22
C THR A 151 6.99 0.43 -1.75
N GLU A 152 7.38 -0.73 -1.27
CA GLU A 152 8.52 -1.49 -1.78
C GLU A 152 8.20 -2.28 -3.04
N ILE A 153 6.96 -2.77 -3.22
CA ILE A 153 6.61 -3.63 -4.36
C ILE A 153 6.87 -2.95 -5.73
N PRO A 154 6.59 -1.64 -5.93
CA PRO A 154 6.90 -0.97 -7.19
C PRO A 154 8.39 -0.93 -7.57
N LEU A 155 9.30 -1.22 -6.63
CA LEU A 155 10.73 -1.34 -6.93
C LEU A 155 11.06 -2.63 -7.69
N ALA A 156 10.22 -3.65 -7.55
CA ALA A 156 10.34 -4.94 -8.23
C ALA A 156 9.40 -5.09 -9.42
N LEU A 157 8.19 -4.51 -9.32
CA LEU A 157 7.18 -4.49 -10.39
C LEU A 157 7.11 -3.06 -10.93
N THR A 158 7.84 -2.79 -11.98
CA THR A 158 7.98 -1.44 -12.57
C THR A 158 7.01 -1.20 -13.73
N GLU A 159 6.36 -2.24 -14.19
CA GLU A 159 5.41 -2.20 -15.31
C GLU A 159 4.06 -1.62 -14.86
N SER A 160 3.45 -0.82 -15.73
CA SER A 160 2.10 -0.30 -15.52
C SER A 160 0.99 -1.31 -15.87
N CYS A 161 1.37 -2.45 -16.45
CA CYS A 161 0.46 -3.52 -16.84
C CYS A 161 1.20 -4.87 -16.76
N LEU A 162 0.63 -5.82 -16.04
CA LEU A 162 1.14 -7.19 -15.92
C LEU A 162 0.03 -8.17 -16.31
N PHE A 163 0.36 -9.13 -17.20
CA PHE A 163 -0.59 -10.17 -17.64
C PHE A 163 -1.93 -9.61 -18.18
N ASN A 164 -1.88 -8.49 -18.91
CA ASN A 164 -3.01 -7.71 -19.40
C ASN A 164 -3.89 -7.09 -18.30
N VAL A 165 -3.37 -6.94 -17.09
CA VAL A 165 -4.04 -6.29 -15.96
C VAL A 165 -3.26 -5.03 -15.58
N PRO A 166 -3.90 -3.84 -15.49
CA PRO A 166 -3.28 -2.63 -14.97
C PRO A 166 -2.76 -2.81 -13.53
N VAL A 167 -1.62 -2.18 -13.24
CA VAL A 167 -0.97 -2.26 -11.94
C VAL A 167 -0.82 -0.88 -11.34
#